data_f6344e102efd6e13674e9768157e0245
#
_entry.id   f6344e102efd6e13674e9768157e0245
#
_cell.length_a   1.000
_cell.length_b   1.000
_cell.length_c   1.000
_cell.angle_alpha   90.00
_cell.angle_beta   90.00
_cell.angle_gamma   90.00
#
_symmetry.space_group_name_H-M   'P 1'
#
loop_
_entity.id
_entity.type
_entity.pdbx_description
1 polymer ?
#
loop_
_entity_poly.entity_id
_entity_poly.type
_entity_poly.pdbx_seq_one_letter_code
_entity_poly.pdbx_strand_id
1 'polypeptide(L)'
;MHDVTVPDVNIGVVGHVDHGKTTLVNALTGTWTDRHSEEVKRGISIRLGYADATFYRCEKCEGTEAFSTSPDCPACGGKGTPFRSVSFVDAPGHETLMATMLSGSALMDGAMLVIAASEKCPQPQTKEHLMALELVGIKKIVIVQSKIDVISQKEAIDNYHEIKAFVKGTIAENAPVIPVSSQKGINMGALVQALDQIIPEPERDPDAEPVMLIARSFDVNKPGCNWKDVKGGVVGGSLIRGILHADDKIEIRPGRQTQVENRIKWVPITTTITSINAGSKKVETATPGGLLGVGTRLDPALTKSDALAGQVLGHEGKLPPVWDKIRCRVTLMERVVGATSELVIEPLKHSEPLMLSVGTAVTVGVVTNTKKDSVEIQLKRPVCAEEGSRIAISRQVGARWRLIGMGVLGE
;
A
#
# COMPACT_ATOMS: atom_id res chain seq x y z
N MET A 1 -2.60 -27.80 1.16
CA MET A 1 -3.90 -27.14 1.31
C MET A 1 -3.62 -25.71 1.72
N HIS A 2 -4.06 -24.74 0.92
CA HIS A 2 -3.92 -23.32 1.27
C HIS A 2 -4.75 -23.05 2.54
N ASP A 3 -4.14 -22.44 3.57
CA ASP A 3 -4.89 -22.04 4.77
C ASP A 3 -5.71 -20.78 4.43
N VAL A 4 -6.99 -20.97 4.16
CA VAL A 4 -7.95 -19.92 3.77
C VAL A 4 -7.99 -18.74 4.75
N THR A 5 -7.39 -18.87 5.91
CA THR A 5 -7.35 -17.82 6.94
C THR A 5 -6.03 -17.04 6.95
N VAL A 6 -5.11 -17.34 6.03
CA VAL A 6 -3.91 -16.54 5.76
C VAL A 6 -4.22 -15.62 4.58
N PRO A 7 -4.02 -14.30 4.70
CA PRO A 7 -4.28 -13.39 3.59
C PRO A 7 -3.43 -13.70 2.35
N ASP A 8 -4.07 -13.72 1.20
CA ASP A 8 -3.46 -14.01 -0.10
C ASP A 8 -3.37 -12.78 -1.02
N VAL A 9 -4.04 -11.70 -0.65
CA VAL A 9 -4.17 -10.46 -1.45
C VAL A 9 -4.10 -9.23 -0.56
N ASN A 10 -3.48 -8.17 -1.10
CA ASN A 10 -3.44 -6.85 -0.50
C ASN A 10 -4.38 -5.88 -1.24
N ILE A 11 -5.39 -5.38 -0.55
CA ILE A 11 -6.36 -4.43 -1.09
C ILE A 11 -6.10 -3.03 -0.53
N GLY A 12 -5.71 -2.10 -1.39
CA GLY A 12 -5.53 -0.71 -1.00
C GLY A 12 -6.86 0.00 -0.75
N VAL A 13 -6.90 0.87 0.25
CA VAL A 13 -8.05 1.71 0.55
C VAL A 13 -7.63 3.17 0.37
N VAL A 14 -8.10 3.79 -0.70
CA VAL A 14 -7.68 5.12 -1.13
C VAL A 14 -8.88 6.05 -1.34
N GLY A 15 -8.66 7.34 -1.34
CA GLY A 15 -9.71 8.36 -1.52
C GLY A 15 -9.45 9.58 -0.65
N HIS A 16 -10.31 10.58 -0.77
CA HIS A 16 -10.19 11.85 -0.08
C HIS A 16 -10.21 11.72 1.46
N VAL A 17 -9.74 12.74 2.17
CA VAL A 17 -9.91 12.87 3.63
C VAL A 17 -11.40 12.84 3.94
N ASP A 18 -11.76 12.28 5.07
CA ASP A 18 -13.14 12.17 5.58
C ASP A 18 -14.13 11.38 4.71
N HIS A 19 -13.68 10.73 3.62
CA HIS A 19 -14.54 9.83 2.84
C HIS A 19 -14.86 8.49 3.53
N GLY A 20 -14.37 8.27 4.76
CA GLY A 20 -14.70 7.11 5.58
C GLY A 20 -13.87 5.85 5.31
N LYS A 21 -12.63 5.99 4.79
CA LYS A 21 -11.71 4.87 4.51
C LYS A 21 -11.46 4.00 5.75
N THR A 22 -10.94 4.59 6.81
CA THR A 22 -10.62 3.89 8.07
C THR A 22 -11.86 3.30 8.73
N THR A 23 -13.01 4.00 8.64
CA THR A 23 -14.31 3.47 9.12
C THR A 23 -14.74 2.25 8.32
N LEU A 24 -14.53 2.27 6.99
CA LEU A 24 -14.83 1.14 6.11
C LEU A 24 -13.93 -0.06 6.44
N VAL A 25 -12.62 0.16 6.61
CA VAL A 25 -11.69 -0.89 7.03
C VAL A 25 -12.11 -1.48 8.37
N ASN A 26 -12.45 -0.64 9.35
CA ASN A 26 -12.96 -1.13 10.63
C ASN A 26 -14.25 -1.96 10.49
N ALA A 27 -15.18 -1.53 9.64
CA ALA A 27 -16.42 -2.27 9.39
C ALA A 27 -16.17 -3.66 8.74
N LEU A 28 -15.13 -3.77 7.88
CA LEU A 28 -14.74 -5.03 7.23
C LEU A 28 -13.91 -5.96 8.12
N THR A 29 -13.09 -5.40 9.03
CA THR A 29 -12.07 -6.17 9.75
C THR A 29 -12.28 -6.23 11.25
N GLY A 30 -13.16 -5.37 11.80
CA GLY A 30 -13.29 -5.17 13.24
C GLY A 30 -12.11 -4.45 13.89
N THR A 31 -11.17 -3.93 13.09
CA THR A 31 -9.91 -3.33 13.58
C THR A 31 -9.79 -1.87 13.14
N TRP A 32 -9.55 -0.98 14.10
CA TRP A 32 -9.16 0.40 13.81
C TRP A 32 -7.68 0.46 13.41
N THR A 33 -7.39 1.00 12.22
CA THR A 33 -6.04 1.15 11.70
C THR A 33 -5.32 2.36 12.27
N ASP A 34 -6.03 3.41 12.65
CA ASP A 34 -5.50 4.61 13.31
C ASP A 34 -5.19 4.33 14.77
N ARG A 35 -3.98 3.87 15.08
CA ARG A 35 -3.54 3.50 16.45
C ARG A 35 -2.54 4.49 17.03
N HIS A 36 -2.02 5.41 16.25
CA HIS A 36 -1.02 6.36 16.71
C HIS A 36 -1.70 7.52 17.45
N SER A 37 -1.13 7.94 18.59
CA SER A 37 -1.71 9.01 19.42
C SER A 37 -1.93 10.33 18.67
N GLU A 38 -1.12 10.64 17.66
CA GLU A 38 -1.29 11.82 16.81
C GLU A 38 -2.41 11.66 15.78
N GLU A 39 -2.61 10.45 15.24
CA GLU A 39 -3.71 10.14 14.32
C GLU A 39 -5.04 10.29 15.02
N VAL A 40 -5.16 9.70 16.22
CA VAL A 40 -6.37 9.82 17.06
C VAL A 40 -6.66 11.27 17.46
N LYS A 41 -5.62 12.07 17.78
CA LYS A 41 -5.79 13.48 18.16
C LYS A 41 -6.21 14.37 16.99
N ARG A 42 -5.71 14.09 15.80
CA ARG A 42 -5.97 14.91 14.61
C ARG A 42 -7.14 14.42 13.77
N GLY A 43 -7.65 13.20 14.04
CA GLY A 43 -8.70 12.56 13.26
C GLY A 43 -8.32 12.24 11.82
N ILE A 44 -7.02 12.08 11.53
CA ILE A 44 -6.50 11.77 10.18
C ILE A 44 -5.45 10.66 10.26
N SER A 45 -5.48 9.73 9.30
CA SER A 45 -4.42 8.73 9.14
C SER A 45 -3.16 9.40 8.62
N ILE A 46 -2.01 9.14 9.26
CA ILE A 46 -0.71 9.70 8.91
C ILE A 46 0.18 8.62 8.31
N ARG A 47 0.10 7.40 8.81
CA ARG A 47 0.85 6.23 8.37
C ARG A 47 -0.05 5.27 7.62
N LEU A 48 0.56 4.32 6.92
CA LEU A 48 -0.18 3.19 6.37
C LEU A 48 -0.75 2.36 7.51
N GLY A 49 -2.06 2.19 7.50
CA GLY A 49 -2.78 1.29 8.40
C GLY A 49 -2.91 -0.10 7.76
N TYR A 50 -2.92 -1.13 8.59
CA TYR A 50 -3.02 -2.51 8.13
C TYR A 50 -4.03 -3.28 8.96
N ALA A 51 -4.91 -4.02 8.28
CA ALA A 51 -5.88 -4.90 8.93
C ALA A 51 -6.28 -6.03 7.98
N ASP A 52 -6.57 -7.20 8.54
CA ASP A 52 -6.95 -8.38 7.77
C ASP A 52 -8.42 -8.73 7.99
N ALA A 53 -9.05 -9.31 6.96
CA ALA A 53 -10.38 -9.88 7.06
C ALA A 53 -10.45 -11.24 6.37
N THR A 54 -11.21 -12.15 6.98
CA THR A 54 -11.61 -13.38 6.33
C THR A 54 -13.01 -13.22 5.76
N PHE A 55 -13.21 -13.60 4.51
CA PHE A 55 -14.49 -13.60 3.85
C PHE A 55 -15.21 -14.93 4.04
N TYR A 56 -16.48 -14.85 4.36
CA TYR A 56 -17.35 -15.99 4.61
C TYR A 56 -18.51 -16.04 3.63
N ARG A 57 -18.93 -17.24 3.27
CA ARG A 57 -20.10 -17.48 2.42
C ARG A 57 -21.11 -18.33 3.19
N CYS A 58 -22.34 -17.86 3.29
CA CYS A 58 -23.46 -18.58 3.88
C CYS A 58 -24.13 -19.47 2.82
N GLU A 59 -24.30 -20.76 3.13
CA GLU A 59 -24.96 -21.70 2.22
C GLU A 59 -26.49 -21.56 2.20
N LYS A 60 -27.06 -20.88 3.20
CA LYS A 60 -28.52 -20.71 3.34
C LYS A 60 -29.05 -19.44 2.67
N CYS A 61 -28.16 -18.50 2.32
CA CYS A 61 -28.51 -17.24 1.71
C CYS A 61 -28.09 -17.21 0.24
N GLU A 62 -28.74 -16.40 -0.57
CA GLU A 62 -28.44 -16.21 -1.98
C GLU A 62 -27.98 -14.78 -2.28
N GLY A 63 -27.34 -14.60 -3.44
CA GLY A 63 -26.90 -13.29 -3.90
C GLY A 63 -25.90 -12.63 -2.95
N THR A 64 -26.03 -11.31 -2.79
CA THR A 64 -25.10 -10.51 -1.96
C THR A 64 -25.23 -10.76 -0.45
N GLU A 65 -26.39 -11.25 0.00
CA GLU A 65 -26.64 -11.56 1.42
C GLU A 65 -25.87 -12.81 1.89
N ALA A 66 -25.41 -13.65 0.94
CA ALA A 66 -24.58 -14.81 1.25
C ALA A 66 -23.15 -14.45 1.69
N PHE A 67 -22.69 -13.23 1.41
CA PHE A 67 -21.31 -12.81 1.66
C PHE A 67 -21.18 -11.95 2.91
N SER A 68 -20.16 -12.20 3.74
CA SER A 68 -19.87 -11.40 4.94
C SER A 68 -18.39 -11.49 5.32
N THR A 69 -17.98 -10.64 6.27
CA THR A 69 -16.69 -10.75 6.97
C THR A 69 -16.85 -11.33 8.38
N SER A 70 -18.06 -11.74 8.74
CA SER A 70 -18.38 -12.41 10.02
C SER A 70 -18.62 -13.90 9.80
N PRO A 71 -18.14 -14.76 10.71
CA PRO A 71 -18.46 -16.20 10.70
C PRO A 71 -19.96 -16.47 10.90
N ASP A 72 -20.69 -15.55 11.52
CA ASP A 72 -22.13 -15.58 11.65
C ASP A 72 -22.76 -14.71 10.56
N CYS A 73 -23.62 -15.33 9.72
CA CYS A 73 -24.28 -14.64 8.61
C CYS A 73 -25.21 -13.54 9.15
N PRO A 74 -25.00 -12.26 8.75
CA PRO A 74 -25.83 -11.16 9.21
C PRO A 74 -27.31 -11.25 8.78
N ALA A 75 -27.57 -11.94 7.64
CA ALA A 75 -28.92 -12.03 7.08
C ALA A 75 -29.78 -13.11 7.75
N CYS A 76 -29.24 -14.29 8.06
CA CYS A 76 -30.02 -15.42 8.58
C CYS A 76 -29.53 -15.95 9.94
N GLY A 77 -28.44 -15.42 10.51
CA GLY A 77 -27.82 -15.92 11.74
C GLY A 77 -27.16 -17.29 11.64
N GLY A 78 -27.11 -17.89 10.44
CA GLY A 78 -26.44 -19.16 10.19
C GLY A 78 -24.92 -19.02 10.16
N LYS A 79 -24.20 -20.14 10.22
CA LYS A 79 -22.73 -20.13 10.09
C LYS A 79 -22.32 -19.99 8.61
N GLY A 80 -21.38 -19.13 8.35
CA GLY A 80 -20.71 -18.99 7.06
C GLY A 80 -19.45 -19.85 7.00
N THR A 81 -19.14 -20.36 5.83
CA THR A 81 -17.90 -21.08 5.54
C THR A 81 -16.84 -20.08 5.07
N PRO A 82 -15.64 -20.03 5.70
CA PRO A 82 -14.57 -19.16 5.24
C PRO A 82 -14.10 -19.62 3.85
N PHE A 83 -13.91 -18.68 2.92
CA PHE A 83 -13.47 -19.02 1.57
C PHE A 83 -12.25 -18.22 1.10
N ARG A 84 -11.95 -17.05 1.73
CA ARG A 84 -10.81 -16.24 1.39
C ARG A 84 -10.43 -15.29 2.53
N SER A 85 -9.14 -14.97 2.64
CA SER A 85 -8.67 -13.89 3.53
C SER A 85 -7.88 -12.85 2.74
N VAL A 86 -8.03 -11.59 3.12
CA VAL A 86 -7.39 -10.45 2.47
C VAL A 86 -6.78 -9.52 3.51
N SER A 87 -5.70 -8.82 3.12
CA SER A 87 -5.14 -7.73 3.89
C SER A 87 -5.56 -6.39 3.30
N PHE A 88 -6.01 -5.46 4.13
CA PHE A 88 -6.29 -4.09 3.73
C PHE A 88 -5.12 -3.19 4.06
N VAL A 89 -4.73 -2.35 3.09
CA VAL A 89 -3.72 -1.29 3.23
C VAL A 89 -4.46 0.04 3.23
N ASP A 90 -4.72 0.58 4.42
CA ASP A 90 -5.41 1.87 4.60
C ASP A 90 -4.43 3.01 4.36
N ALA A 91 -4.59 3.71 3.25
CA ALA A 91 -3.71 4.79 2.83
C ALA A 91 -4.23 6.15 3.35
N PRO A 92 -3.33 7.04 3.83
CA PRO A 92 -3.72 8.37 4.26
C PRO A 92 -4.32 9.18 3.10
N GLY A 93 -5.40 9.90 3.38
CA GLY A 93 -6.12 10.70 2.39
C GLY A 93 -5.60 12.13 2.22
N HIS A 94 -4.71 12.60 3.10
CA HIS A 94 -4.26 13.99 3.11
C HIS A 94 -3.19 14.23 2.04
N GLU A 95 -3.31 15.35 1.31
CA GLU A 95 -2.41 15.71 0.19
C GLU A 95 -0.91 15.75 0.53
N THR A 96 -0.55 16.10 1.78
CA THR A 96 0.85 16.11 2.22
C THR A 96 1.45 14.71 2.38
N LEU A 97 0.62 13.67 2.37
CA LEU A 97 0.99 12.27 2.60
C LEU A 97 0.99 11.42 1.32
N MET A 98 0.98 12.07 0.15
CA MET A 98 1.01 11.39 -1.15
C MET A 98 2.20 10.41 -1.28
N ALA A 99 3.36 10.76 -0.73
CA ALA A 99 4.53 9.88 -0.72
C ALA A 99 4.26 8.57 0.05
N THR A 100 3.55 8.66 1.18
CA THR A 100 3.14 7.50 1.98
C THR A 100 2.14 6.64 1.21
N MET A 101 1.18 7.26 0.54
CA MET A 101 0.22 6.57 -0.33
C MET A 101 0.94 5.84 -1.47
N LEU A 102 1.88 6.49 -2.17
CA LEU A 102 2.65 5.89 -3.26
C LEU A 102 3.52 4.72 -2.78
N SER A 103 4.16 4.83 -1.60
CA SER A 103 4.91 3.70 -1.04
C SER A 103 4.01 2.55 -0.65
N GLY A 104 2.81 2.83 -0.15
CA GLY A 104 1.80 1.81 0.17
C GLY A 104 1.24 1.12 -1.08
N SER A 105 1.06 1.87 -2.17
CA SER A 105 0.51 1.30 -3.40
C SER A 105 1.39 0.22 -4.03
N ALA A 106 2.68 0.21 -3.74
CA ALA A 106 3.59 -0.86 -4.18
C ALA A 106 3.30 -2.23 -3.54
N LEU A 107 2.51 -2.26 -2.47
CA LEU A 107 2.08 -3.49 -1.80
C LEU A 107 0.71 -3.98 -2.27
N MET A 108 -0.03 -3.15 -3.03
CA MET A 108 -1.44 -3.39 -3.37
C MET A 108 -1.58 -4.22 -4.64
N ASP A 109 -2.44 -5.23 -4.60
CA ASP A 109 -2.83 -6.05 -5.76
C ASP A 109 -4.07 -5.49 -6.46
N GLY A 110 -4.88 -4.76 -5.71
CA GLY A 110 -6.06 -4.03 -6.16
C GLY A 110 -6.40 -2.92 -5.17
N ALA A 111 -7.41 -2.12 -5.47
CA ALA A 111 -7.76 -0.99 -4.65
C ALA A 111 -9.28 -0.75 -4.54
N MET A 112 -9.71 -0.28 -3.37
CA MET A 112 -11.00 0.38 -3.16
C MET A 112 -10.81 1.89 -3.26
N LEU A 113 -11.47 2.54 -4.22
CA LEU A 113 -11.55 3.99 -4.32
C LEU A 113 -12.81 4.47 -3.58
N VAL A 114 -12.63 5.02 -2.39
CA VAL A 114 -13.73 5.45 -1.51
C VAL A 114 -14.11 6.89 -1.80
N ILE A 115 -15.38 7.11 -2.13
CA ILE A 115 -15.97 8.42 -2.46
C ILE A 115 -17.21 8.62 -1.61
N ALA A 116 -17.23 9.71 -0.81
CA ALA A 116 -18.40 10.01 0.01
C ALA A 116 -19.56 10.53 -0.86
N ALA A 117 -20.73 9.93 -0.69
CA ALA A 117 -21.93 10.32 -1.42
C ALA A 117 -22.46 11.70 -1.02
N SER A 118 -22.07 12.19 0.17
CA SER A 118 -22.45 13.51 0.70
C SER A 118 -21.62 14.66 0.13
N GLU A 119 -20.65 14.38 -0.74
CA GLU A 119 -19.75 15.38 -1.29
C GLU A 119 -19.74 15.31 -2.82
N LYS A 120 -19.48 16.47 -3.46
CA LYS A 120 -19.38 16.53 -4.93
C LYS A 120 -18.18 15.71 -5.42
N CYS A 121 -18.37 14.91 -6.45
CA CYS A 121 -17.33 14.10 -7.08
C CYS A 121 -16.83 14.76 -8.39
N PRO A 122 -15.49 14.80 -8.62
CA PRO A 122 -14.42 14.33 -7.73
C PRO A 122 -13.86 15.40 -6.80
N GLN A 123 -13.40 15.00 -5.62
CA GLN A 123 -12.57 15.82 -4.75
C GLN A 123 -11.10 15.82 -5.23
N PRO A 124 -10.26 16.82 -4.86
CA PRO A 124 -8.87 16.92 -5.33
C PRO A 124 -8.04 15.66 -5.09
N GLN A 125 -8.04 15.11 -3.85
CA GLN A 125 -7.26 13.92 -3.53
C GLN A 125 -7.84 12.65 -4.17
N THR A 126 -9.15 12.61 -4.48
CA THR A 126 -9.75 11.49 -5.23
C THR A 126 -9.13 11.39 -6.62
N LYS A 127 -8.92 12.54 -7.30
CA LYS A 127 -8.23 12.60 -8.60
C LYS A 127 -6.77 12.16 -8.48
N GLU A 128 -6.04 12.70 -7.48
CA GLU A 128 -4.63 12.36 -7.25
C GLU A 128 -4.44 10.87 -6.98
N HIS A 129 -5.30 10.26 -6.15
CA HIS A 129 -5.24 8.85 -5.81
C HIS A 129 -5.54 7.94 -7.01
N LEU A 130 -6.57 8.25 -7.80
CA LEU A 130 -6.88 7.46 -9.00
C LEU A 130 -5.70 7.48 -9.98
N MET A 131 -5.10 8.64 -10.19
CA MET A 131 -3.95 8.80 -11.06
C MET A 131 -2.70 8.08 -10.50
N ALA A 132 -2.49 8.12 -9.19
CA ALA A 132 -1.41 7.38 -8.54
C ALA A 132 -1.56 5.86 -8.74
N LEU A 133 -2.77 5.32 -8.61
CA LEU A 133 -3.06 3.91 -8.90
C LEU A 133 -2.75 3.56 -10.36
N GLU A 134 -3.09 4.44 -11.30
CA GLU A 134 -2.79 4.27 -12.72
C GLU A 134 -1.28 4.23 -12.99
N LEU A 135 -0.53 5.18 -12.44
CA LEU A 135 0.92 5.26 -12.60
C LEU A 135 1.65 4.05 -12.02
N VAL A 136 1.21 3.57 -10.85
CA VAL A 136 1.77 2.35 -10.22
C VAL A 136 1.34 1.09 -10.99
N GLY A 137 0.23 1.15 -11.75
CA GLY A 137 -0.26 0.07 -12.61
C GLY A 137 -1.30 -0.83 -11.95
N ILE A 138 -1.98 -0.35 -10.92
CA ILE A 138 -3.08 -1.08 -10.29
C ILE A 138 -4.33 -0.93 -11.16
N LYS A 139 -4.78 -2.05 -11.74
CA LYS A 139 -5.93 -2.09 -12.68
C LYS A 139 -7.21 -2.65 -12.06
N LYS A 140 -7.12 -3.36 -10.95
CA LYS A 140 -8.24 -3.99 -10.25
C LYS A 140 -8.80 -3.03 -9.23
N ILE A 141 -9.90 -2.35 -9.57
CA ILE A 141 -10.48 -1.27 -8.76
C ILE A 141 -11.96 -1.56 -8.50
N VAL A 142 -12.38 -1.36 -7.25
CA VAL A 142 -13.78 -1.29 -6.83
C VAL A 142 -14.02 0.12 -6.30
N ILE A 143 -15.05 0.80 -6.79
CA ILE A 143 -15.44 2.11 -6.29
C ILE A 143 -16.45 1.92 -5.18
N VAL A 144 -16.18 2.54 -4.04
CA VAL A 144 -17.07 2.49 -2.88
C VAL A 144 -17.73 3.85 -2.70
N GLN A 145 -19.02 3.94 -2.98
CA GLN A 145 -19.82 5.13 -2.68
C GLN A 145 -20.24 5.05 -1.21
N SER A 146 -19.51 5.75 -0.34
CA SER A 146 -19.67 5.69 1.11
C SER A 146 -20.67 6.70 1.65
N LYS A 147 -21.09 6.55 2.92
CA LYS A 147 -21.98 7.48 3.63
C LYS A 147 -23.36 7.67 3.00
N ILE A 148 -23.91 6.64 2.37
CA ILE A 148 -25.25 6.73 1.74
C ILE A 148 -26.39 6.91 2.76
N ASP A 149 -26.12 6.65 4.03
CA ASP A 149 -27.09 6.79 5.12
C ASP A 149 -27.34 8.24 5.56
N VAL A 150 -26.52 9.20 5.13
CA VAL A 150 -26.65 10.61 5.51
C VAL A 150 -27.29 11.49 4.41
N ILE A 151 -27.66 10.89 3.29
CA ILE A 151 -28.22 11.58 2.13
C ILE A 151 -29.52 10.89 1.65
N SER A 152 -30.29 11.57 0.81
CA SER A 152 -31.47 10.99 0.16
C SER A 152 -31.08 10.05 -0.98
N GLN A 153 -31.98 9.16 -1.36
CA GLN A 153 -31.78 8.27 -2.51
C GLN A 153 -31.52 9.05 -3.81
N LYS A 154 -32.16 10.19 -4.00
CA LYS A 154 -31.93 11.04 -5.18
C LYS A 154 -30.51 11.57 -5.22
N GLU A 155 -30.02 12.12 -4.11
CA GLU A 155 -28.64 12.62 -4.00
C GLU A 155 -27.61 11.50 -4.21
N ALA A 156 -27.89 10.28 -3.74
CA ALA A 156 -27.04 9.13 -3.98
C ALA A 156 -26.96 8.78 -5.47
N ILE A 157 -28.07 8.84 -6.20
CA ILE A 157 -28.13 8.60 -7.64
C ILE A 157 -27.39 9.72 -8.41
N ASP A 158 -27.61 10.97 -8.04
CA ASP A 158 -26.92 12.11 -8.67
C ASP A 158 -25.38 11.99 -8.47
N ASN A 159 -24.92 11.68 -7.27
CA ASN A 159 -23.52 11.44 -6.99
C ASN A 159 -22.96 10.21 -7.75
N TYR A 160 -23.75 9.13 -7.90
CA TYR A 160 -23.36 7.99 -8.75
C TYR A 160 -23.06 8.43 -10.19
N HIS A 161 -23.90 9.30 -10.76
CA HIS A 161 -23.66 9.85 -12.11
C HIS A 161 -22.40 10.72 -12.17
N GLU A 162 -22.13 11.52 -11.14
CA GLU A 162 -20.87 12.26 -11.02
C GLU A 162 -19.66 11.33 -10.98
N ILE A 163 -19.72 10.24 -10.20
CA ILE A 163 -18.66 9.22 -10.13
C ILE A 163 -18.43 8.61 -11.52
N LYS A 164 -19.48 8.16 -12.21
CA LYS A 164 -19.38 7.57 -13.55
C LYS A 164 -18.81 8.54 -14.58
N ALA A 165 -19.17 9.82 -14.49
CA ALA A 165 -18.62 10.86 -15.35
C ALA A 165 -17.12 11.11 -15.07
N PHE A 166 -16.73 11.09 -13.79
CA PHE A 166 -15.34 11.28 -13.37
C PHE A 166 -14.42 10.16 -13.83
N VAL A 167 -14.84 8.91 -13.73
CA VAL A 167 -13.98 7.76 -14.06
C VAL A 167 -13.96 7.42 -15.55
N LYS A 168 -14.77 8.08 -16.36
CA LYS A 168 -14.81 7.88 -17.82
C LYS A 168 -13.45 8.18 -18.45
N GLY A 169 -12.93 7.26 -19.27
CA GLY A 169 -11.61 7.36 -19.89
C GLY A 169 -10.43 7.09 -18.96
N THR A 170 -10.67 6.64 -17.71
CA THR A 170 -9.62 6.24 -16.76
C THR A 170 -9.56 4.73 -16.58
N ILE A 171 -8.55 4.25 -15.86
CA ILE A 171 -8.42 2.82 -15.49
C ILE A 171 -9.62 2.30 -14.68
N ALA A 172 -10.42 3.16 -14.08
CA ALA A 172 -11.58 2.82 -13.26
C ALA A 172 -12.93 2.91 -14.03
N GLU A 173 -12.92 3.15 -15.34
CA GLU A 173 -14.15 3.35 -16.15
C GLU A 173 -15.16 2.19 -15.99
N ASN A 174 -14.66 0.96 -16.01
CA ASN A 174 -15.45 -0.25 -15.88
C ASN A 174 -15.54 -0.78 -14.43
N ALA A 175 -15.01 -0.05 -13.46
CA ALA A 175 -15.09 -0.45 -12.06
C ALA A 175 -16.53 -0.43 -11.56
N PRO A 176 -16.98 -1.44 -10.82
CA PRO A 176 -18.27 -1.43 -10.16
C PRO A 176 -18.31 -0.33 -9.09
N VAL A 177 -19.44 0.33 -8.95
CA VAL A 177 -19.70 1.32 -7.90
C VAL A 177 -20.66 0.70 -6.89
N ILE A 178 -20.18 0.46 -5.68
CA ILE A 178 -20.95 -0.17 -4.61
C ILE A 178 -21.35 0.89 -3.57
N PRO A 179 -22.63 1.21 -3.45
CA PRO A 179 -23.12 2.13 -2.44
C PRO A 179 -23.14 1.44 -1.07
N VAL A 180 -22.48 2.03 -0.06
CA VAL A 180 -22.37 1.43 1.28
C VAL A 180 -22.59 2.44 2.41
N SER A 181 -23.10 1.94 3.54
CA SER A 181 -22.93 2.59 4.85
C SER A 181 -22.16 1.69 5.80
N SER A 182 -20.93 2.05 6.09
CA SER A 182 -20.09 1.31 7.04
C SER A 182 -20.66 1.34 8.46
N GLN A 183 -21.29 2.46 8.86
CA GLN A 183 -21.87 2.63 10.20
C GLN A 183 -23.17 1.83 10.39
N LYS A 184 -23.94 1.66 9.31
CA LYS A 184 -25.21 0.92 9.36
C LYS A 184 -25.11 -0.50 8.81
N GLY A 185 -23.92 -0.92 8.34
CA GLY A 185 -23.71 -2.23 7.75
C GLY A 185 -24.44 -2.44 6.41
N ILE A 186 -24.87 -1.37 5.72
CA ILE A 186 -25.65 -1.48 4.48
C ILE A 186 -24.73 -1.87 3.34
N ASN A 187 -25.14 -2.89 2.56
CA ASN A 187 -24.48 -3.41 1.36
C ASN A 187 -23.04 -3.95 1.60
N MET A 188 -22.66 -4.29 2.83
CA MET A 188 -21.34 -4.84 3.11
C MET A 188 -21.12 -6.19 2.41
N GLY A 189 -22.15 -7.04 2.32
CA GLY A 189 -22.07 -8.30 1.57
C GLY A 189 -21.86 -8.10 0.07
N ALA A 190 -22.52 -7.10 -0.53
CA ALA A 190 -22.29 -6.72 -1.92
C ALA A 190 -20.87 -6.24 -2.17
N LEU A 191 -20.29 -5.48 -1.22
CA LEU A 191 -18.91 -5.05 -1.30
C LEU A 191 -17.95 -6.25 -1.22
N VAL A 192 -18.14 -7.18 -0.28
CA VAL A 192 -17.32 -8.40 -0.15
C VAL A 192 -17.37 -9.22 -1.44
N GLN A 193 -18.55 -9.43 -2.02
CA GLN A 193 -18.70 -10.12 -3.30
C GLN A 193 -17.96 -9.40 -4.43
N ALA A 194 -18.08 -8.08 -4.53
CA ALA A 194 -17.39 -7.29 -5.56
C ALA A 194 -15.86 -7.36 -5.40
N LEU A 195 -15.35 -7.30 -4.18
CA LEU A 195 -13.91 -7.43 -3.91
C LEU A 195 -13.38 -8.81 -4.34
N ASP A 196 -14.10 -9.86 -4.03
CA ASP A 196 -13.74 -11.23 -4.43
C ASP A 196 -13.68 -11.40 -5.96
N GLN A 197 -14.70 -10.88 -6.66
CA GLN A 197 -14.81 -11.04 -8.11
C GLN A 197 -13.84 -10.15 -8.90
N ILE A 198 -13.60 -8.93 -8.45
CA ILE A 198 -12.82 -7.93 -9.19
C ILE A 198 -11.33 -7.99 -8.86
N ILE A 199 -10.99 -8.37 -7.62
CA ILE A 199 -9.61 -8.43 -7.14
C ILE A 199 -9.27 -9.89 -6.79
N PRO A 200 -9.08 -10.77 -7.81
CA PRO A 200 -8.68 -12.15 -7.58
C PRO A 200 -7.27 -12.23 -6.99
N GLU A 201 -6.92 -13.38 -6.46
CA GLU A 201 -5.55 -13.70 -6.08
C GLU A 201 -4.63 -13.52 -7.31
N PRO A 202 -3.56 -12.73 -7.20
CA PRO A 202 -2.62 -12.56 -8.30
C PRO A 202 -1.76 -13.81 -8.48
N GLU A 203 -1.39 -14.09 -9.72
CA GLU A 203 -0.40 -15.12 -10.02
C GLU A 203 0.96 -14.67 -9.45
N ARG A 204 1.54 -15.50 -8.60
CA ARG A 204 2.84 -15.27 -7.97
C ARG A 204 3.73 -16.48 -8.17
N ASP A 205 5.02 -16.25 -8.27
CA ASP A 205 6.02 -17.31 -8.44
C ASP A 205 6.60 -17.72 -7.07
N PRO A 206 6.18 -18.85 -6.50
CA PRO A 206 6.70 -19.35 -5.24
C PRO A 206 8.09 -19.98 -5.38
N ASP A 207 8.50 -20.39 -6.59
CA ASP A 207 9.78 -21.04 -6.85
C ASP A 207 10.93 -20.04 -7.12
N ALA A 208 10.57 -18.75 -7.28
CA ALA A 208 11.56 -17.68 -7.44
C ALA A 208 12.29 -17.39 -6.13
N GLU A 209 13.45 -16.73 -6.23
CA GLU A 209 14.16 -16.21 -5.04
C GLU A 209 13.27 -15.19 -4.29
N PRO A 210 13.15 -15.30 -2.95
CA PRO A 210 12.22 -14.49 -2.19
C PRO A 210 12.57 -13.01 -2.22
N VAL A 211 11.55 -12.18 -2.43
CA VAL A 211 11.63 -10.72 -2.39
C VAL A 211 10.47 -10.19 -1.59
N MET A 212 10.76 -9.60 -0.44
CA MET A 212 9.78 -8.94 0.43
C MET A 212 10.05 -7.44 0.47
N LEU A 213 9.03 -6.63 0.18
CA LEU A 213 9.08 -5.18 0.36
C LEU A 213 8.77 -4.82 1.80
N ILE A 214 9.68 -4.10 2.46
CA ILE A 214 9.50 -3.64 3.84
C ILE A 214 8.74 -2.31 3.83
N ALA A 215 7.56 -2.30 4.42
CA ALA A 215 6.74 -1.11 4.61
C ALA A 215 6.89 -0.52 6.01
N ARG A 216 7.14 -1.36 7.01
CA ARG A 216 7.26 -0.98 8.41
C ARG A 216 8.45 -1.68 9.07
N SER A 217 8.99 -1.06 10.10
CA SER A 217 9.89 -1.75 11.04
C SER A 217 9.72 -1.19 12.45
N PHE A 218 9.82 -2.05 13.45
CA PHE A 218 9.56 -1.66 14.82
C PHE A 218 10.25 -2.54 15.84
N ASP A 219 10.46 -1.97 17.01
CA ASP A 219 10.85 -2.64 18.22
C ASP A 219 9.58 -3.08 18.96
N VAL A 220 9.47 -4.38 19.26
CA VAL A 220 8.32 -4.97 19.98
C VAL A 220 8.54 -5.07 21.48
N ASN A 221 9.72 -4.68 21.97
CA ASN A 221 10.07 -4.78 23.37
C ASN A 221 9.41 -3.65 24.17
N LYS A 222 8.85 -3.98 25.32
CA LYS A 222 8.30 -2.98 26.24
C LYS A 222 9.44 -2.26 26.98
N PRO A 223 9.32 -0.97 27.26
CA PRO A 223 10.27 -0.27 28.12
C PRO A 223 10.45 -1.00 29.45
N GLY A 224 11.71 -1.23 29.86
CA GLY A 224 12.04 -1.92 31.09
C GLY A 224 11.96 -3.46 31.05
N CYS A 225 11.82 -4.07 29.86
CA CYS A 225 11.93 -5.54 29.76
C CYS A 225 13.35 -6.01 30.16
N ASN A 226 13.42 -7.22 30.74
CA ASN A 226 14.71 -7.82 31.12
C ASN A 226 15.52 -8.10 29.85
N TRP A 227 16.83 -7.87 29.91
CA TRP A 227 17.74 -8.09 28.77
C TRP A 227 17.70 -9.53 28.22
N LYS A 228 17.38 -10.52 29.05
CA LYS A 228 17.22 -11.92 28.63
C LYS A 228 15.97 -12.16 27.79
N ASP A 229 14.97 -11.29 27.91
CA ASP A 229 13.68 -11.42 27.23
C ASP A 229 13.57 -10.49 26.01
N VAL A 230 14.65 -9.75 25.70
CA VAL A 230 14.70 -8.85 24.56
C VAL A 230 14.57 -9.66 23.26
N LYS A 231 13.53 -9.37 22.53
CA LYS A 231 13.29 -9.90 21.17
C LYS A 231 14.03 -9.03 20.16
N GLY A 232 14.51 -9.66 19.10
CA GLY A 232 15.09 -8.93 17.98
C GLY A 232 14.07 -8.04 17.25
N GLY A 233 14.58 -7.15 16.41
CA GLY A 233 13.76 -6.24 15.64
C GLY A 233 12.81 -6.94 14.69
N VAL A 234 11.67 -6.32 14.41
CA VAL A 234 10.63 -6.85 13.52
C VAL A 234 10.51 -5.96 12.27
N VAL A 235 10.35 -6.59 11.11
CA VAL A 235 10.02 -5.92 9.85
C VAL A 235 8.67 -6.40 9.35
N GLY A 236 7.87 -5.46 8.84
CA GLY A 236 6.54 -5.72 8.29
C GLY A 236 6.47 -5.31 6.82
N GLY A 237 5.79 -6.10 6.00
CA GLY A 237 5.65 -5.82 4.59
C GLY A 237 4.96 -6.93 3.82
N SER A 238 5.15 -7.00 2.52
CA SER A 238 4.56 -8.03 1.66
C SER A 238 5.64 -8.80 0.91
N LEU A 239 5.54 -10.12 0.93
CA LEU A 239 6.34 -11.02 0.10
C LEU A 239 5.75 -11.02 -1.31
N ILE A 240 6.53 -10.54 -2.29
CA ILE A 240 6.06 -10.40 -3.68
C ILE A 240 6.20 -11.71 -4.43
N ARG A 241 7.27 -12.45 -4.17
CA ARG A 241 7.57 -13.75 -4.78
C ARG A 241 8.47 -14.59 -3.88
N GLY A 242 8.62 -15.87 -4.20
CA GLY A 242 9.43 -16.83 -3.46
C GLY A 242 8.80 -17.21 -2.12
N ILE A 243 9.47 -18.02 -1.35
CA ILE A 243 9.03 -18.53 -0.05
C ILE A 243 10.09 -18.17 1.01
N LEU A 244 9.64 -17.79 2.21
CA LEU A 244 10.50 -17.58 3.38
C LEU A 244 10.14 -18.57 4.48
N HIS A 245 11.16 -19.10 5.14
CA HIS A 245 10.98 -20.00 6.27
C HIS A 245 11.54 -19.39 7.57
N ALA A 246 11.06 -19.86 8.69
CA ALA A 246 11.72 -19.62 9.96
C ALA A 246 13.16 -20.19 9.89
N ASP A 247 14.11 -19.51 10.54
CA ASP A 247 15.55 -19.80 10.54
C ASP A 247 16.29 -19.52 9.21
N ASP A 248 15.65 -19.00 8.16
CA ASP A 248 16.32 -18.57 6.95
C ASP A 248 17.32 -17.44 7.25
N LYS A 249 18.50 -17.53 6.59
CA LYS A 249 19.46 -16.44 6.54
C LYS A 249 19.04 -15.45 5.46
N ILE A 250 18.84 -14.22 5.88
CA ILE A 250 18.31 -13.16 5.03
C ILE A 250 19.24 -11.95 4.98
N GLU A 251 19.11 -11.21 3.91
CA GLU A 251 19.77 -9.93 3.66
C GLU A 251 18.71 -8.84 3.48
N ILE A 252 19.03 -7.64 3.98
CA ILE A 252 18.19 -6.43 3.79
C ILE A 252 19.02 -5.40 3.04
N ARG A 253 18.54 -4.92 1.89
CA ARG A 253 19.17 -3.93 1.03
C ARG A 253 18.30 -2.68 0.87
N PRO A 254 18.93 -1.48 0.74
CA PRO A 254 20.35 -1.19 0.67
C PRO A 254 21.10 -1.38 2.00
N GLY A 255 20.43 -1.62 3.12
CA GLY A 255 21.02 -1.88 4.41
C GLY A 255 21.21 -0.64 5.28
N ARG A 256 22.34 -0.51 5.95
CA ARG A 256 22.65 0.61 6.85
C ARG A 256 23.76 1.50 6.29
N GLN A 257 23.68 2.77 6.62
CA GLN A 257 24.71 3.74 6.34
C GLN A 257 25.88 3.55 7.31
N THR A 258 27.08 3.45 6.78
CA THR A 258 28.33 3.35 7.54
C THR A 258 29.34 4.36 7.00
N GLN A 259 30.21 4.85 7.87
CA GLN A 259 31.33 5.70 7.46
C GLN A 259 32.60 4.85 7.34
N VAL A 260 33.13 4.77 6.14
CA VAL A 260 34.38 4.08 5.85
C VAL A 260 35.33 5.08 5.17
N GLU A 261 36.52 5.32 5.75
CA GLU A 261 37.50 6.25 5.20
C GLU A 261 36.95 7.63 4.83
N ASN A 262 36.20 8.25 5.73
CA ASN A 262 35.47 9.52 5.53
C ASN A 262 34.44 9.54 4.37
N ARG A 263 34.08 8.38 3.83
CA ARG A 263 33.01 8.24 2.84
C ARG A 263 31.84 7.51 3.44
N ILE A 264 30.66 8.00 3.12
CA ILE A 264 29.41 7.35 3.47
C ILE A 264 29.19 6.18 2.49
N LYS A 265 29.06 4.97 3.03
CA LYS A 265 28.71 3.77 2.26
C LYS A 265 27.47 3.11 2.85
N TRP A 266 26.67 2.51 2.00
CA TRP A 266 25.57 1.65 2.40
C TRP A 266 26.05 0.20 2.39
N VAL A 267 25.81 -0.50 3.49
CA VAL A 267 26.23 -1.89 3.69
C VAL A 267 24.99 -2.71 3.97
N PRO A 268 24.75 -3.78 3.21
CA PRO A 268 23.66 -4.71 3.48
C PRO A 268 23.64 -5.19 4.92
N ILE A 269 22.46 -5.47 5.43
CA ILE A 269 22.27 -6.02 6.77
C ILE A 269 21.92 -7.49 6.62
N THR A 270 22.72 -8.39 7.18
CA THR A 270 22.42 -9.82 7.22
C THR A 270 21.91 -10.22 8.59
N THR A 271 20.94 -11.12 8.62
CA THR A 271 20.34 -11.63 9.86
C THR A 271 19.65 -12.97 9.61
N THR A 272 18.96 -13.48 10.64
CA THR A 272 18.18 -14.73 10.56
C THR A 272 16.75 -14.44 10.98
N ILE A 273 15.80 -15.05 10.30
CA ILE A 273 14.37 -15.03 10.68
C ILE A 273 14.17 -15.83 11.95
N THR A 274 13.50 -15.26 12.94
CA THR A 274 13.18 -15.94 14.21
C THR A 274 11.71 -16.35 14.31
N SER A 275 10.85 -15.66 13.59
CA SER A 275 9.41 -15.94 13.52
C SER A 275 8.77 -15.24 12.33
N ILE A 276 7.70 -15.83 11.82
CA ILE A 276 6.89 -15.23 10.77
C ILE A 276 5.45 -15.18 11.28
N ASN A 277 4.78 -14.04 11.08
CA ASN A 277 3.38 -13.88 11.37
C ASN A 277 2.67 -13.39 10.10
N ALA A 278 1.62 -14.08 9.72
CA ALA A 278 0.71 -13.68 8.65
C ALA A 278 -0.63 -13.30 9.30
N GLY A 279 -0.96 -12.01 9.26
CA GLY A 279 -2.05 -11.49 10.07
C GLY A 279 -1.82 -11.71 11.57
N SER A 280 -2.78 -12.32 12.26
CA SER A 280 -2.68 -12.69 13.68
C SER A 280 -2.05 -14.06 13.94
N LYS A 281 -1.72 -14.83 12.89
CA LYS A 281 -1.22 -16.20 13.01
C LYS A 281 0.29 -16.27 12.90
N LYS A 282 0.91 -17.07 13.75
CA LYS A 282 2.30 -17.48 13.59
C LYS A 282 2.35 -18.63 12.58
N VAL A 283 3.22 -18.49 11.58
CA VAL A 283 3.44 -19.49 10.54
C VAL A 283 4.92 -19.88 10.47
N GLU A 284 5.23 -21.07 10.02
CA GLU A 284 6.61 -21.50 9.81
C GLU A 284 7.12 -21.11 8.43
N THR A 285 6.19 -21.02 7.48
CA THR A 285 6.47 -20.72 6.08
C THR A 285 5.58 -19.56 5.63
N ALA A 286 6.18 -18.55 5.00
CA ALA A 286 5.47 -17.48 4.32
C ALA A 286 5.48 -17.69 2.82
N THR A 287 4.31 -17.68 2.22
CA THR A 287 4.08 -17.64 0.77
C THR A 287 3.81 -16.21 0.31
N PRO A 288 4.00 -15.89 -0.98
CA PRO A 288 3.65 -14.58 -1.51
C PRO A 288 2.16 -14.27 -1.31
N GLY A 289 1.86 -13.03 -0.95
CA GLY A 289 0.49 -12.57 -0.67
C GLY A 289 0.45 -11.80 0.64
N GLY A 290 -0.69 -11.28 1.03
CA GLY A 290 -0.97 -10.64 2.30
C GLY A 290 0.15 -9.78 2.91
N LEU A 291 -0.05 -9.42 4.15
CA LEU A 291 0.94 -8.69 4.94
C LEU A 291 1.58 -9.60 5.98
N LEU A 292 2.91 -9.53 6.06
CA LEU A 292 3.73 -10.37 6.93
C LEU A 292 4.45 -9.51 7.98
N GLY A 293 4.58 -10.08 9.18
CA GLY A 293 5.49 -9.60 10.20
C GLY A 293 6.62 -10.60 10.40
N VAL A 294 7.85 -10.21 10.09
CA VAL A 294 9.05 -11.05 10.20
C VAL A 294 9.89 -10.61 11.37
N GLY A 295 9.95 -11.44 12.39
CA GLY A 295 10.86 -11.28 13.52
C GLY A 295 12.27 -11.71 13.11
N THR A 296 13.27 -10.95 13.55
CA THR A 296 14.68 -11.18 13.17
C THR A 296 15.58 -11.23 14.40
N ARG A 297 16.87 -11.55 14.21
CA ARG A 297 17.91 -11.43 15.25
C ARG A 297 18.59 -10.06 15.25
N LEU A 298 18.04 -9.07 14.53
CA LEU A 298 18.58 -7.71 14.52
C LEU A 298 18.47 -7.06 15.89
N ASP A 299 19.43 -6.19 16.20
CA ASP A 299 19.29 -5.25 17.30
C ASP A 299 17.99 -4.43 17.10
N PRO A 300 17.07 -4.40 18.08
CA PRO A 300 15.83 -3.63 17.99
C PRO A 300 16.03 -2.16 17.64
N ALA A 301 17.16 -1.58 18.00
CA ALA A 301 17.51 -0.20 17.65
C ALA A 301 17.58 0.03 16.12
N LEU A 302 17.90 -0.97 15.33
CA LEU A 302 17.97 -0.89 13.87
C LEU A 302 16.58 -0.87 13.21
N THR A 303 15.55 -1.36 13.90
CA THR A 303 14.17 -1.44 13.38
C THR A 303 13.23 -0.40 13.97
N LYS A 304 13.68 0.34 14.98
CA LYS A 304 12.89 1.35 15.67
C LYS A 304 12.46 2.47 14.74
N SER A 305 11.22 2.95 14.90
CA SER A 305 10.69 4.12 14.20
C SER A 305 10.70 3.99 12.67
N ASP A 306 10.42 2.81 12.14
CA ASP A 306 10.38 2.54 10.70
C ASP A 306 11.75 2.75 9.99
N ALA A 307 12.87 2.58 10.69
CA ALA A 307 14.21 2.84 10.13
C ALA A 307 14.57 1.96 8.91
N LEU A 308 13.94 0.79 8.78
CA LEU A 308 14.13 -0.11 7.63
C LEU A 308 12.98 -0.04 6.62
N ALA A 309 11.99 0.84 6.80
CA ALA A 309 10.94 1.03 5.81
C ALA A 309 11.52 1.49 4.46
N GLY A 310 10.97 0.96 3.36
CA GLY A 310 11.47 1.23 2.02
C GLY A 310 12.63 0.35 1.58
N GLN A 311 13.08 -0.58 2.41
CA GLN A 311 14.11 -1.55 2.05
C GLN A 311 13.49 -2.87 1.55
N VAL A 312 14.34 -3.74 1.03
CA VAL A 312 13.96 -5.04 0.45
C VAL A 312 14.67 -6.14 1.22
N LEU A 313 13.94 -7.20 1.56
CA LEU A 313 14.41 -8.38 2.27
C LEU A 313 14.31 -9.61 1.37
N GLY A 314 15.30 -10.48 1.43
CA GLY A 314 15.32 -11.79 0.76
C GLY A 314 16.52 -12.60 1.13
N HIS A 315 16.82 -13.69 0.42
CA HIS A 315 17.98 -14.52 0.68
C HIS A 315 19.30 -13.78 0.43
N GLU A 316 20.32 -14.11 1.20
CA GLU A 316 21.64 -13.49 1.11
C GLU A 316 22.24 -13.63 -0.29
N GLY A 317 22.66 -12.50 -0.89
CA GLY A 317 23.25 -12.44 -2.23
C GLY A 317 22.27 -12.58 -3.40
N LYS A 318 20.95 -12.72 -3.15
CA LYS A 318 19.93 -12.99 -4.17
C LYS A 318 18.98 -11.81 -4.43
N LEU A 319 19.14 -10.74 -3.68
CA LEU A 319 18.31 -9.54 -3.85
C LEU A 319 18.68 -8.74 -5.11
N PRO A 320 17.73 -7.96 -5.64
CA PRO A 320 17.97 -7.03 -6.74
C PRO A 320 19.13 -6.07 -6.48
N PRO A 321 19.66 -5.41 -7.54
CA PRO A 321 20.75 -4.46 -7.39
C PRO A 321 20.34 -3.22 -6.57
N VAL A 322 21.35 -2.60 -5.96
CA VAL A 322 21.22 -1.34 -5.25
C VAL A 322 21.65 -0.21 -6.17
N TRP A 323 20.80 0.78 -6.34
CA TRP A 323 21.00 1.94 -7.21
C TRP A 323 21.25 3.19 -6.36
N ASP A 324 22.39 3.79 -6.50
CA ASP A 324 22.74 5.13 -5.97
C ASP A 324 22.53 6.21 -7.03
N LYS A 325 22.63 5.83 -8.30
CA LYS A 325 22.29 6.63 -9.46
C LYS A 325 21.36 5.81 -10.35
N ILE A 326 20.25 6.41 -10.75
CA ILE A 326 19.28 5.79 -11.64
C ILE A 326 19.27 6.46 -13.00
N ARG A 327 19.02 5.66 -14.03
CA ARG A 327 18.62 6.11 -15.34
C ARG A 327 17.22 5.58 -15.59
N CYS A 328 16.31 6.44 -16.02
CA CYS A 328 14.94 6.03 -16.30
C CYS A 328 14.37 6.76 -17.50
N ARG A 329 13.52 6.06 -18.24
CA ARG A 329 12.64 6.67 -19.24
C ARG A 329 11.47 7.30 -18.49
N VAL A 330 11.21 8.58 -18.74
CA VAL A 330 10.22 9.36 -18.00
C VAL A 330 9.03 9.68 -18.91
N THR A 331 7.83 9.44 -18.38
CA THR A 331 6.57 9.90 -18.94
C THR A 331 5.96 10.92 -17.98
N LEU A 332 5.96 12.19 -18.37
CA LEU A 332 5.34 13.27 -17.61
C LEU A 332 3.86 13.38 -17.95
N MET A 333 3.07 13.75 -16.96
CA MET A 333 1.66 14.11 -17.14
C MET A 333 1.57 15.49 -17.83
N GLU A 334 0.47 15.78 -18.46
CA GLU A 334 0.26 17.09 -19.09
C GLU A 334 0.05 18.20 -18.04
N ARG A 335 -0.63 17.90 -16.94
CA ARG A 335 -1.02 18.85 -15.90
C ARG A 335 -0.85 18.29 -14.50
N VAL A 336 -0.54 19.16 -13.56
CA VAL A 336 -0.51 18.82 -12.13
C VAL A 336 -1.93 18.59 -11.64
N VAL A 337 -2.19 17.43 -11.03
CA VAL A 337 -3.49 17.10 -10.47
C VAL A 337 -3.58 17.55 -9.02
N GLY A 338 -4.79 17.94 -8.57
CA GLY A 338 -5.04 18.35 -7.20
C GLY A 338 -4.57 19.78 -6.87
N ALA A 339 -4.03 20.52 -7.83
CA ALA A 339 -3.74 21.95 -7.66
C ALA A 339 -5.00 22.80 -7.89
N THR A 340 -5.12 23.92 -7.19
CA THR A 340 -6.23 24.90 -7.36
C THR A 340 -6.21 25.60 -8.72
N SER A 341 -5.06 25.58 -9.42
CA SER A 341 -4.88 26.07 -10.79
C SER A 341 -4.35 24.93 -11.67
N GLU A 342 -4.81 24.86 -12.91
CA GLU A 342 -4.31 23.91 -13.92
C GLU A 342 -2.88 24.28 -14.33
N LEU A 343 -1.89 23.82 -13.55
CA LEU A 343 -0.48 24.01 -13.84
C LEU A 343 -0.03 22.98 -14.88
N VAL A 344 0.47 23.46 -16.02
CA VAL A 344 1.14 22.63 -17.03
C VAL A 344 2.47 22.13 -16.46
N ILE A 345 2.77 20.85 -16.66
CA ILE A 345 4.02 20.25 -16.20
C ILE A 345 5.12 20.57 -17.23
N GLU A 346 6.09 21.39 -16.79
CA GLU A 346 7.29 21.64 -17.58
C GLU A 346 8.22 20.42 -17.62
N PRO A 347 9.03 20.25 -18.70
CA PRO A 347 10.07 19.23 -18.75
C PRO A 347 11.01 19.29 -17.54
N LEU A 348 11.63 18.15 -17.21
CA LEU A 348 12.63 18.09 -16.13
C LEU A 348 13.87 18.91 -16.47
N LYS A 349 14.40 19.62 -15.47
CA LYS A 349 15.57 20.49 -15.62
C LYS A 349 16.79 19.87 -14.93
N HIS A 350 17.98 20.20 -15.46
CA HIS A 350 19.24 19.82 -14.79
C HIS A 350 19.31 20.45 -13.38
N SER A 351 19.88 19.74 -12.44
CA SER A 351 19.97 20.09 -11.01
C SER A 351 18.64 20.25 -10.29
N GLU A 352 17.54 19.79 -10.90
CA GLU A 352 16.22 19.81 -10.27
C GLU A 352 16.11 18.70 -9.21
N PRO A 353 15.67 19.03 -7.96
CA PRO A 353 15.37 18.02 -6.97
C PRO A 353 14.02 17.38 -7.23
N LEU A 354 13.97 16.06 -7.20
CA LEU A 354 12.76 15.24 -7.37
C LEU A 354 12.59 14.32 -6.18
N MET A 355 11.35 14.10 -5.76
CA MET A 355 11.02 13.01 -4.85
C MET A 355 10.58 11.81 -5.68
N LEU A 356 11.17 10.66 -5.39
CA LEU A 356 11.00 9.42 -6.12
C LEU A 356 10.45 8.34 -5.20
N SER A 357 9.42 7.63 -5.65
CA SER A 357 8.91 6.43 -4.97
C SER A 357 9.19 5.22 -5.85
N VAL A 358 9.97 4.27 -5.30
CA VAL A 358 10.39 3.03 -5.97
C VAL A 358 10.04 1.85 -5.06
N GLY A 359 9.04 1.06 -5.43
CA GLY A 359 8.47 0.11 -4.47
C GLY A 359 8.00 0.84 -3.21
N THR A 360 8.35 0.33 -2.04
CA THR A 360 8.08 0.99 -0.75
C THR A 360 9.08 2.10 -0.39
N ALA A 361 10.17 2.23 -1.16
CA ALA A 361 11.19 3.25 -0.90
C ALA A 361 10.76 4.64 -1.37
N VAL A 362 11.00 5.65 -0.52
CA VAL A 362 10.88 7.07 -0.88
C VAL A 362 12.24 7.73 -0.71
N THR A 363 12.74 8.35 -1.77
CA THR A 363 14.04 9.04 -1.76
C THR A 363 13.96 10.36 -2.52
N VAL A 364 14.88 11.26 -2.22
CA VAL A 364 15.08 12.47 -3.01
C VAL A 364 16.27 12.24 -3.92
N GLY A 365 16.13 12.63 -5.18
CA GLY A 365 17.22 12.62 -6.14
C GLY A 365 17.38 13.96 -6.84
N VAL A 366 18.55 14.20 -7.40
CA VAL A 366 18.83 15.39 -8.19
C VAL A 366 19.12 14.99 -9.63
N VAL A 367 18.46 15.65 -10.58
CA VAL A 367 18.65 15.40 -12.00
C VAL A 367 20.06 15.80 -12.41
N THR A 368 20.85 14.83 -12.90
CA THR A 368 22.23 15.07 -13.34
C THR A 368 22.38 15.18 -14.85
N ASN A 369 21.44 14.57 -15.60
CA ASN A 369 21.45 14.61 -17.06
C ASN A 369 20.01 14.42 -17.58
N THR A 370 19.67 15.16 -18.63
CA THR A 370 18.38 15.03 -19.33
C THR A 370 18.63 14.78 -20.80
N LYS A 371 18.09 13.68 -21.34
CA LYS A 371 18.01 13.38 -22.76
C LYS A 371 16.56 13.39 -23.18
N LYS A 372 16.26 13.34 -24.46
CA LYS A 372 14.89 13.48 -25.01
C LYS A 372 13.87 12.58 -24.28
N ASP A 373 14.22 11.33 -24.00
CA ASP A 373 13.30 10.32 -23.43
C ASP A 373 13.84 9.65 -22.16
N SER A 374 15.01 10.05 -21.67
CA SER A 374 15.62 9.48 -20.47
C SER A 374 16.28 10.53 -19.58
N VAL A 375 16.24 10.29 -18.29
CA VAL A 375 16.79 11.16 -17.26
C VAL A 375 17.71 10.35 -16.37
N GLU A 376 18.87 10.94 -16.01
CA GLU A 376 19.76 10.40 -14.98
C GLU A 376 19.58 11.19 -13.70
N ILE A 377 19.41 10.48 -12.60
CA ILE A 377 19.13 11.08 -11.29
C ILE A 377 20.08 10.48 -10.26
N GLN A 378 20.83 11.32 -9.56
CA GLN A 378 21.63 10.94 -8.41
C GLN A 378 20.76 10.89 -7.17
N LEU A 379 20.70 9.76 -6.48
CA LEU A 379 19.87 9.57 -5.30
C LEU A 379 20.57 10.00 -4.02
N LYS A 380 19.83 10.62 -3.11
CA LYS A 380 20.30 10.93 -1.75
C LYS A 380 20.39 9.67 -0.86
N ARG A 381 19.45 8.74 -1.03
CA ARG A 381 19.46 7.41 -0.44
C ARG A 381 19.33 6.40 -1.57
N PRO A 382 20.21 5.40 -1.64
CA PRO A 382 20.09 4.37 -2.66
C PRO A 382 18.82 3.55 -2.46
N VAL A 383 18.36 2.93 -3.53
CA VAL A 383 17.19 2.05 -3.53
C VAL A 383 17.57 0.67 -4.05
N CYS A 384 16.95 -0.38 -3.52
CA CYS A 384 17.06 -1.73 -4.04
C CYS A 384 15.84 -2.00 -4.89
N ALA A 385 16.02 -2.23 -6.19
CA ALA A 385 14.93 -2.46 -7.14
C ALA A 385 15.42 -3.21 -8.37
N GLU A 386 14.52 -3.93 -9.02
CA GLU A 386 14.78 -4.57 -10.30
C GLU A 386 14.79 -3.57 -11.45
N GLU A 387 15.57 -3.87 -12.47
CA GLU A 387 15.47 -3.19 -13.75
C GLU A 387 14.03 -3.34 -14.31
N GLY A 388 13.49 -2.31 -14.93
CA GLY A 388 12.09 -2.28 -15.34
C GLY A 388 11.10 -1.83 -14.25
N SER A 389 11.55 -1.65 -13.01
CA SER A 389 10.68 -1.17 -11.93
C SER A 389 10.11 0.22 -12.22
N ARG A 390 8.85 0.42 -11.89
CA ARG A 390 8.17 1.71 -12.01
C ARG A 390 8.61 2.66 -10.89
N ILE A 391 8.80 3.91 -11.25
CA ILE A 391 9.20 4.99 -10.35
C ILE A 391 8.14 6.09 -10.43
N ALA A 392 7.47 6.41 -9.35
CA ALA A 392 6.62 7.59 -9.30
C ALA A 392 7.49 8.82 -9.04
N ILE A 393 7.31 9.87 -9.85
CA ILE A 393 8.12 11.07 -9.83
C ILE A 393 7.28 12.24 -9.35
N SER A 394 7.74 12.91 -8.29
CA SER A 394 7.09 14.09 -7.74
C SER A 394 8.04 15.28 -7.75
N ARG A 395 7.50 16.46 -8.09
CA ARG A 395 8.16 17.76 -8.12
C ARG A 395 7.67 18.63 -6.97
N GLN A 396 8.54 19.45 -6.43
CA GLN A 396 8.14 20.43 -5.45
C GLN A 396 7.44 21.61 -6.15
N VAL A 397 6.16 21.81 -5.80
CA VAL A 397 5.35 22.95 -6.27
C VAL A 397 4.97 23.77 -5.04
N GLY A 398 5.58 24.93 -4.91
CA GLY A 398 5.50 25.71 -3.66
C GLY A 398 6.15 24.96 -2.50
N ALA A 399 5.40 24.72 -1.41
CA ALA A 399 5.87 23.97 -0.25
C ALA A 399 5.56 22.47 -0.31
N ARG A 400 4.98 21.96 -1.40
CA ARG A 400 4.40 20.61 -1.48
C ARG A 400 5.00 19.79 -2.61
N TRP A 401 5.15 18.50 -2.38
CA TRP A 401 5.49 17.53 -3.42
C TRP A 401 4.23 17.12 -4.18
N ARG A 402 4.23 17.30 -5.49
CA ARG A 402 3.12 16.93 -6.38
C ARG A 402 3.60 15.88 -7.38
N LEU A 403 2.78 14.86 -7.57
CA LEU A 403 3.01 13.84 -8.59
C LEU A 403 2.98 14.47 -9.98
N ILE A 404 4.03 14.26 -10.77
CA ILE A 404 4.18 14.85 -12.11
C ILE A 404 4.34 13.80 -13.22
N GLY A 405 4.60 12.54 -12.87
CA GLY A 405 4.78 11.50 -13.86
C GLY A 405 5.36 10.22 -13.28
N MET A 406 5.76 9.35 -14.16
CA MET A 406 6.41 8.08 -13.86
C MET A 406 7.69 7.89 -14.66
N GLY A 407 8.58 7.06 -14.14
CA GLY A 407 9.74 6.54 -14.83
C GLY A 407 9.77 5.02 -14.85
N VAL A 408 10.55 4.45 -15.76
CA VAL A 408 10.89 3.03 -15.78
C VAL A 408 12.41 2.92 -15.61
N LEU A 409 12.83 2.18 -14.58
CA LEU A 409 14.23 2.03 -14.19
C LEU A 409 15.02 1.23 -15.23
N GLY A 410 16.22 1.69 -15.59
CA GLY A 410 17.14 0.98 -16.49
C GLY A 410 16.93 1.22 -17.99
N GLU A 411 15.90 2.00 -18.38
CA GLU A 411 15.60 2.32 -19.76
C GLU A 411 16.07 3.72 -20.20
#